data_fb2ce535400a2cccbedde6a349b2ed11
#
_entry.id   fb2ce535400a2cccbedde6a349b2ed11
#
_cell.length_a   1.000
_cell.length_b   1.000
_cell.length_c   1.000
_cell.angle_alpha   90.00
_cell.angle_beta   90.00
_cell.angle_gamma   90.00
#
_symmetry.space_group_name_H-M   'P 1'
#
loop_
_entity.id
_entity.type
_entity.pdbx_description
1 polymer ?
#
loop_
_entity_poly.entity_id
_entity_poly.type
_entity_poly.pdbx_seq_one_letter_code
_entity_poly.pdbx_strand_id
1 'polypeptide(L)'
;MPLVPMVVEQESRGERSYDIYSRLMKDRIIMLNGPVEDSMANLIVAQLLFLESDNPDKVINLYINSPGGAVTAGLAIYDTMQYIKCDIRTIVMGQACSMGSF
;
A
#
# COMPACT_ATOMS: atom_id res chain seq x y z
N MET A 1 14.08 -13.64 0.90
CA MET A 1 13.33 -12.44 0.52
C MET A 1 13.41 -12.26 -0.98
N PRO A 2 12.28 -12.15 -1.66
CA PRO A 2 12.31 -11.93 -3.10
C PRO A 2 12.90 -10.57 -3.46
N LEU A 3 13.58 -10.52 -4.59
CA LEU A 3 14.07 -9.26 -5.11
C LEU A 3 12.89 -8.42 -5.63
N VAL A 4 12.95 -7.13 -5.37
CA VAL A 4 11.95 -6.20 -5.88
C VAL A 4 12.37 -5.74 -7.28
N PRO A 5 11.55 -5.99 -8.30
CA PRO A 5 11.88 -5.55 -9.66
C PRO A 5 12.00 -4.03 -9.76
N MET A 6 12.92 -3.59 -10.61
CA MET A 6 13.09 -2.17 -10.90
C MET A 6 12.39 -1.82 -12.21
N VAL A 7 11.83 -0.63 -12.25
CA VAL A 7 11.17 -0.07 -13.43
C VAL A 7 11.92 1.19 -13.86
N VAL A 8 12.22 1.29 -15.15
CA VAL A 8 12.88 2.46 -15.72
C VAL A 8 11.88 3.21 -16.58
N GLU A 9 11.72 4.51 -16.32
CA GLU A 9 10.82 5.35 -17.09
C GLU A 9 11.55 6.51 -17.73
N GLN A 10 11.11 6.89 -18.92
CA GLN A 10 11.56 8.11 -19.58
C GLN A 10 10.73 9.29 -19.06
N GLU A 11 11.41 10.31 -18.66
CA GLU A 11 10.80 11.56 -18.22
C GLU A 11 11.39 12.72 -19.02
N SER A 12 10.77 13.88 -18.95
CA SER A 12 11.26 15.08 -19.67
C SER A 12 12.69 15.47 -19.28
N ARG A 13 13.15 15.04 -18.10
CA ARG A 13 14.51 15.31 -17.59
C ARG A 13 15.45 14.12 -17.72
N GLY A 14 15.06 13.06 -18.47
CA GLY A 14 15.85 11.85 -18.63
C GLY A 14 15.17 10.62 -18.02
N GLU A 15 15.94 9.58 -17.81
CA GLU A 15 15.44 8.33 -17.24
C GLU A 15 15.37 8.41 -15.73
N ARG A 16 14.37 7.74 -15.17
CA ARG A 16 14.24 7.58 -13.72
C ARG A 16 13.91 6.14 -13.38
N SER A 17 14.64 5.59 -12.40
CA SER A 17 14.41 4.23 -11.91
C SER A 17 13.53 4.24 -10.66
N TYR A 18 12.60 3.29 -10.60
CA TYR A 18 11.76 3.05 -9.44
C TYR A 18 11.76 1.57 -9.12
N ASP A 19 11.67 1.18 -7.85
CA ASP A 19 11.23 -0.17 -7.56
C ASP A 19 9.74 -0.29 -7.93
N ILE A 20 9.26 -1.52 -8.15
CA ILE A 20 7.90 -1.72 -8.65
C ILE A 20 6.83 -1.15 -7.69
N TYR A 21 7.05 -1.26 -6.38
CA TYR A 21 6.08 -0.76 -5.40
C TYR A 21 6.03 0.77 -5.41
N SER A 22 7.17 1.43 -5.51
CA SER A 22 7.24 2.90 -5.60
C SER A 22 6.60 3.40 -6.89
N ARG A 23 6.80 2.67 -7.99
CA ARG A 23 6.16 3.03 -9.26
C ARG A 23 4.63 2.90 -9.20
N LEU A 24 4.14 1.83 -8.60
CA LEU A 24 2.71 1.64 -8.40
C LEU A 24 2.12 2.74 -7.51
N MET A 25 2.86 3.16 -6.49
CA MET A 25 2.41 4.21 -5.59
C MET A 25 2.21 5.55 -6.31
N LYS A 26 2.95 5.81 -7.39
CA LYS A 26 2.70 7.01 -8.21
C LYS A 26 1.27 7.01 -8.78
N ASP A 27 0.73 5.83 -9.05
CA ASP A 27 -0.64 5.66 -9.53
C ASP A 27 -1.62 5.42 -8.37
N ARG A 28 -1.17 5.69 -7.15
CA ARG A 28 -1.96 5.59 -5.92
C ARG A 28 -2.41 4.15 -5.65
N ILE A 29 -1.52 3.22 -5.94
CA ILE A 29 -1.73 1.79 -5.70
C ILE A 29 -0.80 1.34 -4.58
N ILE A 30 -1.37 0.73 -3.55
CA ILE A 30 -0.63 0.14 -2.44
C ILE A 30 -0.89 -1.37 -2.44
N MET A 31 0.18 -2.15 -2.28
CA MET A 31 0.10 -3.61 -2.24
C MET A 31 0.31 -4.09 -0.81
N LEU A 32 -0.70 -4.75 -0.26
CA LEU A 32 -0.60 -5.42 1.02
C LEU A 32 -0.46 -6.92 0.75
N ASN A 33 0.78 -7.37 0.65
CA ASN A 33 1.13 -8.75 0.36
C ASN A 33 1.80 -9.41 1.56
N GLY A 34 1.41 -10.66 1.81
CA GLY A 34 2.00 -11.46 2.87
C GLY A 34 1.35 -11.22 4.23
N PRO A 35 1.93 -11.77 5.31
CA PRO A 35 1.34 -11.68 6.62
C PRO A 35 1.33 -10.25 7.17
N VAL A 36 0.27 -9.93 7.93
CA VAL A 36 0.13 -8.62 8.58
C VAL A 36 0.97 -8.62 9.86
N GLU A 37 2.06 -7.89 9.83
CA GLU A 37 2.99 -7.76 10.96
C GLU A 37 3.44 -6.30 11.08
N ASP A 38 4.12 -5.96 12.19
CA ASP A 38 4.42 -4.55 12.50
C ASP A 38 5.22 -3.84 11.42
N SER A 39 6.26 -4.48 10.88
CA SER A 39 7.09 -3.86 9.86
C SER A 39 6.30 -3.57 8.58
N MET A 40 5.47 -4.52 8.16
CA MET A 40 4.62 -4.33 6.99
C MET A 40 3.58 -3.26 7.25
N ALA A 41 2.92 -3.28 8.41
CA ALA A 41 1.92 -2.29 8.77
C ALA A 41 2.49 -0.88 8.76
N ASN A 42 3.70 -0.69 9.27
CA ASN A 42 4.36 0.62 9.27
C ASN A 42 4.57 1.13 7.85
N LEU A 43 4.95 0.26 6.93
CA LEU A 43 5.14 0.64 5.52
C LEU A 43 3.81 1.03 4.86
N ILE A 44 2.75 0.28 5.13
CA ILE A 44 1.42 0.58 4.58
C ILE A 44 0.90 1.91 5.15
N VAL A 45 1.02 2.11 6.45
CA VAL A 45 0.61 3.37 7.09
C VAL A 45 1.36 4.56 6.51
N ALA A 46 2.68 4.43 6.33
CA ALA A 46 3.50 5.50 5.75
C ALA A 46 3.05 5.84 4.32
N GLN A 47 2.75 4.82 3.51
CA GLN A 47 2.27 5.04 2.15
C GLN A 47 0.90 5.72 2.11
N LEU A 48 -0.01 5.31 2.99
CA LEU A 48 -1.33 5.94 3.10
C LEU A 48 -1.21 7.42 3.45
N LEU A 49 -0.39 7.73 4.44
CA LEU A 49 -0.18 9.12 4.87
C LEU A 49 0.49 9.95 3.79
N PHE A 50 1.45 9.38 3.08
CA PHE A 50 2.12 10.07 1.98
C PHE A 50 1.12 10.41 0.86
N LEU A 51 0.30 9.44 0.46
CA LEU A 51 -0.66 9.65 -0.63
C LEU A 51 -1.74 10.66 -0.23
N GLU A 52 -2.16 10.67 1.01
CA GLU A 52 -3.07 11.70 1.48
C GLU A 52 -2.45 13.08 1.40
N SER A 53 -1.20 13.22 1.87
CA SER A 53 -0.46 14.47 1.80
C SER A 53 -0.29 14.95 0.35
N ASP A 54 -0.07 14.02 -0.57
CA ASP A 54 0.10 14.34 -1.99
C ASP A 54 -1.20 14.86 -2.61
N ASN A 55 -2.31 14.19 -2.38
CA ASN A 55 -3.62 14.64 -2.86
C ASN A 55 -4.74 13.99 -2.05
N PRO A 56 -5.34 14.72 -1.09
CA PRO A 56 -6.38 14.15 -0.22
C PRO A 56 -7.72 13.91 -0.93
N ASP A 57 -7.89 14.38 -2.16
CA ASP A 57 -9.15 14.26 -2.89
C ASP A 57 -9.17 13.10 -3.88
N LYS A 58 -8.04 12.44 -4.09
CA LYS A 58 -7.95 11.30 -5.00
C LYS A 58 -8.04 9.98 -4.27
N VAL A 59 -8.70 9.01 -4.89
CA VAL A 59 -8.87 7.66 -4.35
C VAL A 59 -7.51 6.94 -4.24
N ILE A 60 -7.38 6.12 -3.21
CA ILE A 60 -6.26 5.20 -3.04
C ILE A 60 -6.76 3.79 -3.28
N ASN A 61 -6.05 3.02 -4.08
CA ASN A 61 -6.36 1.62 -4.34
C ASN A 61 -5.45 0.73 -3.52
N LEU A 62 -6.04 -0.03 -2.61
CA LEU A 62 -5.32 -0.97 -1.74
C LEU A 62 -5.62 -2.40 -2.16
N TYR A 63 -4.62 -3.06 -2.72
CA TYR A 63 -4.72 -4.45 -3.13
C TYR A 63 -4.28 -5.35 -1.98
N ILE A 64 -5.12 -6.29 -1.60
CA ILE A 64 -4.89 -7.15 -0.44
C ILE A 64 -4.75 -8.60 -0.89
N ASN A 65 -3.62 -9.20 -0.55
CA ASN A 65 -3.37 -10.64 -0.72
C ASN A 65 -2.60 -11.12 0.51
N SER A 66 -3.32 -11.46 1.58
CA SER A 66 -2.71 -11.75 2.86
C SER A 66 -3.42 -12.90 3.58
N PRO A 67 -2.66 -13.78 4.24
CA PRO A 67 -3.25 -14.82 5.11
C PRO A 67 -3.74 -14.27 6.45
N GLY A 68 -3.55 -12.98 6.73
CA GLY A 68 -3.84 -12.37 8.02
C GLY A 68 -2.57 -12.17 8.84
N GLY A 69 -2.69 -11.99 10.14
CA GLY A 69 -1.52 -11.78 11.01
C GLY A 69 -1.88 -11.11 12.33
N ALA A 70 -0.99 -10.25 12.80
CA ALA A 70 -1.13 -9.60 14.11
C ALA A 70 -2.30 -8.61 14.14
N VAL A 71 -3.16 -8.73 15.14
CA VAL A 71 -4.34 -7.88 15.31
C VAL A 71 -3.94 -6.41 15.46
N THR A 72 -2.93 -6.14 16.28
CA THR A 72 -2.48 -4.78 16.55
C THR A 72 -1.94 -4.10 15.29
N ALA A 73 -1.19 -4.85 14.48
CA ALA A 73 -0.67 -4.34 13.19
C ALA A 73 -1.82 -4.04 12.21
N GLY A 74 -2.79 -4.94 12.12
CA GLY A 74 -3.96 -4.73 11.28
C GLY A 74 -4.81 -3.55 11.73
N LEU A 75 -4.96 -3.35 13.03
CA LEU A 75 -5.69 -2.20 13.57
C LEU A 75 -5.00 -0.88 13.24
N ALA A 76 -3.67 -0.85 13.24
CA ALA A 76 -2.93 0.37 12.86
C ALA A 76 -3.25 0.77 11.42
N ILE A 77 -3.31 -0.19 10.51
CA ILE A 77 -3.69 0.08 9.11
C ILE A 77 -5.14 0.55 9.04
N TYR A 78 -6.05 -0.16 9.70
CA TYR A 78 -7.48 0.17 9.70
C TYR A 78 -7.72 1.58 10.25
N ASP A 79 -7.11 1.92 11.38
CA ASP A 79 -7.28 3.23 11.99
C ASP A 79 -6.77 4.34 11.07
N THR A 80 -5.64 4.10 10.39
CA THR A 80 -5.12 5.05 9.42
C THR A 80 -6.09 5.24 8.26
N MET A 81 -6.66 4.15 7.75
CA MET A 81 -7.66 4.23 6.68
C MET A 81 -8.90 5.04 7.08
N GLN A 82 -9.28 4.98 8.35
CA GLN A 82 -10.40 5.78 8.87
C GLN A 82 -10.01 7.23 9.10
N TYR A 83 -8.74 7.48 9.42
CA TYR A 83 -8.25 8.82 9.73
C TYR A 83 -8.08 9.68 8.49
N ILE A 84 -7.56 9.13 7.40
CA ILE A 84 -7.24 9.90 6.20
C ILE A 84 -8.51 10.34 5.47
N LYS A 85 -8.41 11.45 4.73
CA LYS A 85 -9.52 12.03 3.99
C LYS A 85 -9.79 11.32 2.68
N CYS A 86 -8.77 10.71 2.07
CA CYS A 86 -8.93 9.99 0.80
C CYS A 86 -9.92 8.86 0.93
N ASP A 87 -10.73 8.65 -0.11
CA ASP A 87 -11.49 7.41 -0.26
C ASP A 87 -10.51 6.28 -0.58
N ILE A 88 -10.73 5.13 0.04
CA ILE A 88 -9.90 3.96 -0.18
C ILE A 88 -10.74 2.86 -0.81
N ARG A 89 -10.29 2.39 -1.96
CA ARG A 89 -10.88 1.25 -2.66
C ARG A 89 -10.03 0.03 -2.37
N THR A 90 -10.62 -0.97 -1.70
CA THR A 90 -9.92 -2.22 -1.42
C THR A 90 -10.24 -3.25 -2.47
N ILE A 91 -9.20 -3.93 -2.97
CA ILE A 91 -9.33 -5.01 -3.94
C ILE A 91 -8.70 -6.26 -3.33
N VAL A 92 -9.51 -7.24 -3.02
CA VAL A 92 -9.03 -8.49 -2.44
C VAL A 92 -8.67 -9.44 -3.56
N MET A 93 -7.42 -9.92 -3.57
CA MET A 93 -6.92 -10.86 -4.57
C MET A 93 -6.43 -12.11 -3.87
N GLY A 94 -6.82 -13.27 -4.41
CA GLY A 94 -6.39 -14.54 -3.87
C GLY A 94 -6.87 -14.75 -2.44
N GLN A 95 -5.96 -14.63 -1.47
CA GLN A 95 -6.24 -14.93 -0.08
C GLN A 95 -6.33 -13.67 0.76
N ALA A 96 -7.40 -13.53 1.54
CA ALA A 96 -7.51 -12.49 2.55
C ALA A 96 -8.29 -13.06 3.73
N CYS A 97 -7.60 -13.38 4.82
CA CYS A 97 -8.16 -13.98 6.01
C CYS A 97 -7.87 -13.13 7.22
N SER A 98 -8.78 -13.18 8.22
CA SER A 98 -8.54 -12.52 9.49
C SER A 98 -8.17 -11.04 9.28
N MET A 99 -6.99 -10.59 9.73
CA MET A 99 -6.57 -9.21 9.61
C MET A 99 -6.06 -8.81 8.22
N GLY A 100 -6.07 -9.71 7.25
CA GLY A 100 -5.85 -9.34 5.85
C GLY A 100 -7.11 -8.79 5.18
N SER A 101 -8.27 -8.93 5.81
CA SER A 101 -9.55 -8.47 5.27
C SER A 101 -10.09 -7.34 6.15
N PHE A 102 -10.00 -6.14 5.65
CA PHE A 102 -10.45 -4.95 6.36
C PHE A 102 -11.78 -4.42 5.86
#